data_8a992c53be80d1cb21c607fd51e6a4c2
#
_entry.id   8a992c53be80d1cb21c607fd51e6a4c2
#
_cell.length_a   1.000
_cell.length_b   1.000
_cell.length_c   1.000
_cell.angle_alpha   90.00
_cell.angle_beta   90.00
_cell.angle_gamma   90.00
#
_symmetry.space_group_name_H-M   'P 1'
#
loop_
_entity.id
_entity.type
_entity.pdbx_description
1 polymer ?
#
loop_
_entity_poly.entity_id
_entity_poly.type
_entity_poly.pdbx_seq_one_letter_code
_entity_poly.pdbx_strand_id
1 'polypeptide(L)'
;MSGVFISYRRADAQGWAGRLGADLAKAFGDVTRFFDLASIPPGADFVVAIERAMVDATAVLVLIGPRWLDLRAEQGTRRLDDPSDVVAHEVMQALALTVPVIPVLLGGAAMPGSMALPERLRTLARRNAIELSDTRWEHDRDRLFAALEALTPLKRRPAASAAGGDVSVGAGFQLRDSEVGRVTGVRGALPHGGNVDVLHGATITNVKMGDITGVEVTPPAAPEPKG
;
A
#
# COMPACT_ATOMS: atom_id res chain seq x y z
N MET A 1 2.06 -16.99 -10.12
CA MET A 1 2.58 -15.61 -9.79
C MET A 1 2.53 -15.45 -8.29
N SER A 2 3.66 -15.16 -7.69
CA SER A 2 3.78 -15.00 -6.23
C SER A 2 3.02 -13.75 -5.77
N GLY A 3 2.18 -13.85 -4.73
CA GLY A 3 1.36 -12.74 -4.27
C GLY A 3 1.19 -12.70 -2.75
N VAL A 4 0.75 -11.56 -2.24
CA VAL A 4 0.35 -11.37 -0.84
C VAL A 4 -1.17 -11.51 -0.76
N PHE A 5 -1.65 -12.50 -0.03
CA PHE A 5 -3.07 -12.66 0.23
C PHE A 5 -3.47 -11.81 1.44
N ILE A 6 -4.56 -11.06 1.33
CA ILE A 6 -5.07 -10.22 2.41
C ILE A 6 -6.44 -10.72 2.85
N SER A 7 -6.48 -11.31 4.05
CA SER A 7 -7.70 -11.70 4.73
C SER A 7 -8.20 -10.57 5.64
N TYR A 8 -9.42 -10.14 5.46
CA TYR A 8 -10.00 -9.06 6.27
C TYR A 8 -11.52 -9.14 6.37
N ARG A 9 -12.11 -8.58 7.42
CA ARG A 9 -13.54 -8.40 7.53
C ARG A 9 -13.97 -7.08 6.92
N ARG A 10 -14.77 -7.14 5.84
CA ARG A 10 -15.26 -5.95 5.13
C ARG A 10 -15.94 -4.94 6.07
N ALA A 11 -16.79 -5.42 6.99
CA ALA A 11 -17.49 -4.57 7.94
C ALA A 11 -16.57 -3.94 9.04
N ASP A 12 -15.31 -4.32 9.11
CA ASP A 12 -14.37 -3.89 10.15
C ASP A 12 -13.13 -3.18 9.58
N ALA A 13 -12.55 -3.68 8.48
CA ALA A 13 -11.24 -3.25 8.02
C ALA A 13 -11.15 -2.85 6.53
N GLN A 14 -12.28 -2.62 5.84
CA GLN A 14 -12.30 -2.37 4.38
C GLN A 14 -11.43 -1.18 3.95
N GLY A 15 -11.48 -0.06 4.68
CA GLY A 15 -10.70 1.14 4.35
C GLY A 15 -9.19 0.88 4.45
N TRP A 16 -8.77 0.24 5.55
CA TRP A 16 -7.37 -0.13 5.76
C TRP A 16 -6.89 -1.15 4.73
N ALA A 17 -7.72 -2.16 4.40
CA ALA A 17 -7.38 -3.16 3.39
C ALA A 17 -7.14 -2.52 2.02
N GLY A 18 -7.99 -1.59 1.60
CA GLY A 18 -7.83 -0.85 0.35
C GLY A 18 -6.56 -0.01 0.32
N ARG A 19 -6.29 0.75 1.40
CA ARG A 19 -5.08 1.56 1.55
C ARG A 19 -3.81 0.70 1.50
N LEU A 20 -3.78 -0.37 2.29
CA LEU A 20 -2.64 -1.29 2.33
C LEU A 20 -2.42 -1.97 0.97
N GLY A 21 -3.48 -2.38 0.30
CA GLY A 21 -3.39 -2.98 -1.05
C GLY A 21 -2.80 -2.02 -2.07
N ALA A 22 -3.19 -0.75 -2.05
CA ALA A 22 -2.61 0.28 -2.91
C ALA A 22 -1.12 0.50 -2.62
N ASP A 23 -0.74 0.56 -1.34
CA ASP A 23 0.65 0.73 -0.93
C ASP A 23 1.51 -0.50 -1.31
N LEU A 24 0.98 -1.72 -1.16
CA LEU A 24 1.64 -2.95 -1.63
C LEU A 24 1.84 -2.95 -3.14
N ALA A 25 0.80 -2.59 -3.91
CA ALA A 25 0.88 -2.50 -5.36
C ALA A 25 1.94 -1.48 -5.81
N LYS A 26 2.02 -0.34 -5.13
CA LYS A 26 3.05 0.68 -5.37
C LYS A 26 4.45 0.15 -5.07
N ALA A 27 4.63 -0.55 -3.95
CA ALA A 27 5.94 -0.98 -3.48
C ALA A 27 6.46 -2.25 -4.20
N PHE A 28 5.60 -3.22 -4.44
CA PHE A 28 5.99 -4.54 -4.96
C PHE A 28 5.41 -4.86 -6.34
N GLY A 29 4.58 -3.97 -6.89
CA GLY A 29 3.81 -4.22 -8.10
C GLY A 29 2.49 -4.92 -7.79
N ASP A 30 1.86 -5.47 -8.82
CA ASP A 30 0.58 -6.18 -8.70
C ASP A 30 0.77 -7.57 -8.04
N VAL A 31 1.04 -7.53 -6.73
CA VAL A 31 1.26 -8.73 -5.90
C VAL A 31 0.11 -8.99 -4.93
N THR A 32 -0.83 -8.03 -4.81
CA THR A 32 -1.90 -8.12 -3.83
C THR A 32 -3.01 -9.02 -4.34
N ARG A 33 -3.46 -9.94 -3.50
CA ARG A 33 -4.62 -10.80 -3.73
C ARG A 33 -5.63 -10.56 -2.61
N PHE A 34 -6.81 -10.08 -2.99
CA PHE A 34 -7.98 -10.05 -2.13
C PHE A 34 -8.88 -11.20 -2.52
N PHE A 35 -9.41 -11.90 -1.53
CA PHE A 35 -10.49 -12.83 -1.80
C PHE A 35 -11.80 -12.03 -1.84
N ASP A 36 -12.42 -12.00 -3.00
CA ASP A 36 -13.75 -11.43 -3.17
C ASP A 36 -14.77 -12.54 -3.34
N LEU A 37 -15.62 -12.70 -2.31
CA LEU A 37 -16.70 -13.67 -2.33
C LEU A 37 -17.64 -13.47 -3.54
N ALA A 38 -17.79 -12.23 -4.00
CA ALA A 38 -18.60 -11.91 -5.17
C ALA A 38 -18.00 -12.41 -6.49
N SER A 39 -16.71 -12.74 -6.51
CA SER A 39 -16.02 -13.32 -7.68
C SER A 39 -16.25 -14.82 -7.81
N ILE A 40 -16.84 -15.48 -6.81
CA ILE A 40 -17.15 -16.91 -6.85
C ILE A 40 -18.39 -17.11 -7.74
N PRO A 41 -18.32 -17.99 -8.76
CA PRO A 41 -19.48 -18.30 -9.58
C PRO A 41 -20.61 -18.93 -8.72
N PRO A 42 -21.88 -18.66 -9.00
CA PRO A 42 -22.99 -19.31 -8.34
C PRO A 42 -22.85 -20.86 -8.43
N GLY A 43 -23.02 -21.52 -7.28
CA GLY A 43 -22.90 -22.99 -7.19
C GLY A 43 -21.47 -23.53 -7.03
N ALA A 44 -20.44 -22.69 -7.07
CA ALA A 44 -19.08 -23.12 -6.77
C ALA A 44 -18.85 -23.24 -5.26
N ASP A 45 -18.01 -24.20 -4.86
CA ASP A 45 -17.59 -24.39 -3.47
C ASP A 45 -16.62 -23.27 -3.08
N PHE A 46 -17.02 -22.46 -2.07
CA PHE A 46 -16.21 -21.33 -1.60
C PHE A 46 -14.91 -21.78 -0.91
N VAL A 47 -14.87 -22.95 -0.30
CA VAL A 47 -13.66 -23.48 0.34
C VAL A 47 -12.61 -23.78 -0.72
N VAL A 48 -13.00 -24.44 -1.81
CA VAL A 48 -12.12 -24.71 -2.96
C VAL A 48 -11.67 -23.40 -3.62
N ALA A 49 -12.54 -22.38 -3.68
CA ALA A 49 -12.17 -21.08 -4.21
C ALA A 49 -11.12 -20.35 -3.36
N ILE A 50 -11.25 -20.41 -2.02
CA ILE A 50 -10.24 -19.89 -1.08
C ILE A 50 -8.90 -20.62 -1.25
N GLU A 51 -8.92 -21.95 -1.30
CA GLU A 51 -7.71 -22.75 -1.49
C GLU A 51 -6.99 -22.36 -2.79
N ARG A 52 -7.70 -22.24 -3.89
CA ARG A 52 -7.13 -21.79 -5.17
C ARG A 52 -6.55 -20.38 -5.11
N ALA A 53 -7.24 -19.46 -4.43
CA ALA A 53 -6.75 -18.09 -4.27
C ALA A 53 -5.45 -18.03 -3.46
N MET A 54 -5.23 -18.98 -2.56
CA MET A 54 -4.04 -19.06 -1.71
C MET A 54 -2.89 -19.88 -2.30
N VAL A 55 -3.10 -20.67 -3.35
CA VAL A 55 -2.07 -21.54 -3.95
C VAL A 55 -0.79 -20.78 -4.31
N ASP A 56 -0.94 -19.57 -4.82
CA ASP A 56 0.18 -18.72 -5.26
C ASP A 56 0.61 -17.71 -4.18
N ALA A 57 0.04 -17.77 -2.98
CA ALA A 57 0.38 -16.82 -1.94
C ALA A 57 1.80 -17.09 -1.40
N THR A 58 2.62 -16.05 -1.33
CA THR A 58 3.93 -16.08 -0.67
C THR A 58 3.88 -15.61 0.77
N ALA A 59 2.84 -14.89 1.14
CA ALA A 59 2.50 -14.50 2.50
C ALA A 59 0.99 -14.26 2.62
N VAL A 60 0.48 -14.39 3.82
CA VAL A 60 -0.90 -14.04 4.17
C VAL A 60 -0.89 -12.97 5.26
N LEU A 61 -1.55 -11.85 5.01
CA LEU A 61 -1.80 -10.80 5.98
C LEU A 61 -3.22 -10.98 6.54
N VAL A 62 -3.32 -11.14 7.84
CA VAL A 62 -4.61 -11.22 8.55
C VAL A 62 -4.88 -9.88 9.20
N LEU A 63 -5.76 -9.07 8.61
CA LEU A 63 -6.10 -7.76 9.13
C LEU A 63 -7.10 -7.89 10.29
N ILE A 64 -6.67 -7.48 11.47
CA ILE A 64 -7.42 -7.54 12.72
C ILE A 64 -7.78 -6.12 13.12
N GLY A 65 -9.02 -5.73 12.85
CA GLY A 65 -9.58 -4.46 13.29
C GLY A 65 -10.24 -4.56 14.66
N PRO A 66 -10.75 -3.45 15.20
CA PRO A 66 -11.32 -3.37 16.56
C PRO A 66 -12.49 -4.33 16.83
N ARG A 67 -13.25 -4.70 15.78
CA ARG A 67 -14.40 -5.61 15.89
C ARG A 67 -14.14 -7.00 15.35
N TRP A 68 -12.95 -7.29 14.86
CA TRP A 68 -12.63 -8.54 14.18
C TRP A 68 -12.99 -9.78 15.03
N LEU A 69 -12.71 -9.72 16.34
CA LEU A 69 -12.95 -10.80 17.27
C LEU A 69 -14.44 -10.96 17.59
N ASP A 70 -15.16 -9.84 17.79
CA ASP A 70 -16.50 -9.83 18.41
C ASP A 70 -17.63 -9.59 17.42
N LEU A 71 -17.32 -9.46 16.13
CA LEU A 71 -18.35 -9.25 15.09
C LEU A 71 -19.34 -10.43 15.11
N ARG A 72 -20.64 -10.10 15.15
CA ARG A 72 -21.71 -11.08 15.21
C ARG A 72 -22.51 -11.12 13.92
N ALA A 73 -23.08 -12.29 13.64
CA ALA A 73 -24.12 -12.46 12.63
C ALA A 73 -25.44 -11.89 13.14
N GLU A 74 -26.44 -11.77 12.26
CA GLU A 74 -27.77 -11.27 12.60
C GLU A 74 -28.43 -12.08 13.72
N GLN A 75 -28.17 -13.39 13.79
CA GLN A 75 -28.67 -14.29 14.83
C GLN A 75 -27.91 -14.15 16.17
N GLY A 76 -26.98 -13.21 16.30
CA GLY A 76 -26.22 -12.93 17.51
C GLY A 76 -25.01 -13.84 17.76
N THR A 77 -24.80 -14.87 16.96
CA THR A 77 -23.63 -15.75 17.04
C THR A 77 -22.38 -14.98 16.59
N ARG A 78 -21.27 -15.16 17.30
CA ARG A 78 -19.99 -14.57 16.91
C ARG A 78 -19.52 -15.20 15.59
N ARG A 79 -19.17 -14.37 14.60
CA ARG A 79 -18.83 -14.85 13.26
C ARG A 79 -17.65 -15.82 13.23
N LEU A 80 -16.65 -15.62 14.07
CA LEU A 80 -15.52 -16.55 14.16
C LEU A 80 -15.89 -17.96 14.62
N ASP A 81 -17.02 -18.10 15.35
CA ASP A 81 -17.50 -19.41 15.82
C ASP A 81 -18.41 -20.09 14.78
N ASP A 82 -18.86 -19.37 13.79
CA ASP A 82 -19.66 -19.90 12.69
C ASP A 82 -18.79 -20.78 11.76
N PRO A 83 -19.13 -22.05 11.56
CA PRO A 83 -18.43 -22.90 10.62
C PRO A 83 -18.44 -22.41 9.18
N SER A 84 -19.41 -21.60 8.79
CA SER A 84 -19.52 -21.03 7.44
C SER A 84 -18.83 -19.68 7.28
N ASP A 85 -18.17 -19.15 8.31
CA ASP A 85 -17.50 -17.87 8.25
C ASP A 85 -16.27 -17.91 7.33
N VAL A 86 -16.36 -17.21 6.22
CA VAL A 86 -15.33 -17.19 5.18
C VAL A 86 -13.98 -16.70 5.69
N VAL A 87 -13.96 -15.63 6.50
CA VAL A 87 -12.71 -15.09 7.04
C VAL A 87 -12.05 -16.08 8.01
N ALA A 88 -12.83 -16.78 8.80
CA ALA A 88 -12.30 -17.86 9.66
C ALA A 88 -11.72 -19.01 8.82
N HIS A 89 -12.33 -19.36 7.70
CA HIS A 89 -11.79 -20.36 6.75
C HIS A 89 -10.50 -19.87 6.11
N GLU A 90 -10.44 -18.62 5.64
CA GLU A 90 -9.22 -18.02 5.08
C GLU A 90 -8.06 -18.13 6.06
N VAL A 91 -8.28 -17.72 7.32
CA VAL A 91 -7.25 -17.76 8.35
C VAL A 91 -6.85 -19.20 8.68
N MET A 92 -7.81 -20.11 8.78
CA MET A 92 -7.56 -21.53 9.04
C MET A 92 -6.69 -22.14 7.92
N GLN A 93 -7.05 -21.91 6.67
CA GLN A 93 -6.28 -22.38 5.50
C GLN A 93 -4.88 -21.77 5.48
N ALA A 94 -4.77 -20.45 5.73
CA ALA A 94 -3.48 -19.78 5.81
C ALA A 94 -2.56 -20.41 6.86
N LEU A 95 -3.11 -20.74 8.04
CA LEU A 95 -2.35 -21.38 9.13
C LEU A 95 -1.91 -22.81 8.80
N ALA A 96 -2.59 -23.49 7.88
CA ALA A 96 -2.22 -24.81 7.39
C ALA A 96 -1.12 -24.76 6.31
N LEU A 97 -0.93 -23.63 5.66
CA LEU A 97 0.12 -23.45 4.67
C LEU A 97 1.49 -23.23 5.33
N THR A 98 2.55 -23.47 4.55
CA THR A 98 3.94 -23.24 4.97
C THR A 98 4.40 -21.78 4.76
N VAL A 99 3.51 -20.92 4.29
CA VAL A 99 3.81 -19.49 4.03
C VAL A 99 3.72 -18.65 5.32
N PRO A 100 4.44 -17.53 5.39
CA PRO A 100 4.32 -16.58 6.50
C PRO A 100 2.88 -16.07 6.64
N VAL A 101 2.32 -16.21 7.86
CA VAL A 101 1.04 -15.61 8.25
C VAL A 101 1.32 -14.50 9.24
N ILE A 102 1.03 -13.26 8.87
CA ILE A 102 1.35 -12.05 9.64
C ILE A 102 0.04 -11.40 10.09
N PRO A 103 -0.32 -11.44 11.38
CA PRO A 103 -1.40 -10.63 11.90
C PRO A 103 -1.04 -9.14 11.83
N VAL A 104 -1.97 -8.34 11.32
CA VAL A 104 -1.83 -6.89 11.19
C VAL A 104 -2.92 -6.22 12.03
N LEU A 105 -2.52 -5.54 13.10
CA LEU A 105 -3.44 -4.88 14.03
C LEU A 105 -3.76 -3.47 13.54
N LEU A 106 -5.04 -3.14 13.48
CA LEU A 106 -5.57 -1.91 12.91
C LEU A 106 -6.42 -1.17 13.94
N GLY A 107 -6.40 0.17 13.89
CA GLY A 107 -7.29 1.00 14.69
C GLY A 107 -7.19 0.75 16.21
N GLY A 108 -6.00 0.43 16.71
CA GLY A 108 -5.79 0.12 18.13
C GLY A 108 -6.28 -1.26 18.57
N ALA A 109 -6.59 -2.17 17.64
CA ALA A 109 -6.96 -3.54 17.98
C ALA A 109 -5.83 -4.26 18.69
N ALA A 110 -6.18 -5.05 19.71
CA ALA A 110 -5.24 -5.95 20.38
C ALA A 110 -5.19 -7.32 19.71
N MET A 111 -4.04 -7.99 19.81
CA MET A 111 -3.92 -9.38 19.36
C MET A 111 -4.82 -10.30 20.21
N PRO A 112 -5.74 -11.07 19.60
CA PRO A 112 -6.60 -11.99 20.35
C PRO A 112 -5.80 -13.04 21.08
N GLY A 113 -6.11 -13.28 22.34
CA GLY A 113 -5.56 -14.39 23.11
C GLY A 113 -6.05 -15.74 22.57
N SER A 114 -5.28 -16.80 22.76
CA SER A 114 -5.62 -18.14 22.25
C SER A 114 -6.96 -18.67 22.75
N MET A 115 -7.35 -18.35 23.99
CA MET A 115 -8.64 -18.76 24.59
C MET A 115 -9.83 -17.98 24.05
N ALA A 116 -9.60 -16.80 23.47
CA ALA A 116 -10.64 -16.01 22.83
C ALA A 116 -10.93 -16.48 21.38
N LEU A 117 -10.03 -17.27 20.82
CA LEU A 117 -10.15 -17.79 19.45
C LEU A 117 -10.78 -19.18 19.43
N PRO A 118 -11.60 -19.51 18.41
CA PRO A 118 -11.99 -20.89 18.14
C PRO A 118 -10.76 -21.79 18.02
N GLU A 119 -10.89 -23.06 18.38
CA GLU A 119 -9.78 -24.01 18.41
C GLU A 119 -8.98 -24.02 17.11
N ARG A 120 -9.68 -24.01 15.96
CA ARG A 120 -9.09 -24.00 14.62
C ARG A 120 -8.21 -22.77 14.29
N LEU A 121 -8.34 -21.69 15.09
CA LEU A 121 -7.60 -20.45 14.90
C LEU A 121 -6.59 -20.15 16.01
N ARG A 122 -6.50 -20.97 17.06
CA ARG A 122 -5.65 -20.70 18.23
C ARG A 122 -4.19 -20.49 17.91
N THR A 123 -3.68 -21.12 16.85
CA THR A 123 -2.30 -20.95 16.41
C THR A 123 -1.99 -19.56 15.90
N LEU A 124 -3.02 -18.79 15.48
CA LEU A 124 -2.86 -17.38 15.11
C LEU A 124 -2.32 -16.55 16.29
N ALA A 125 -2.81 -16.80 17.51
CA ALA A 125 -2.37 -16.09 18.72
C ALA A 125 -0.88 -16.27 19.06
N ARG A 126 -0.21 -17.22 18.42
CA ARG A 126 1.23 -17.48 18.59
C ARG A 126 2.10 -16.72 17.57
N ARG A 127 1.50 -15.99 16.65
CA ARG A 127 2.20 -15.20 15.63
C ARG A 127 2.48 -13.80 16.16
N ASN A 128 3.67 -13.30 15.87
CA ASN A 128 4.01 -11.91 16.14
C ASN A 128 3.21 -11.01 15.20
N ALA A 129 2.49 -10.06 15.77
CA ALA A 129 1.69 -9.10 15.02
C ALA A 129 2.48 -7.83 14.70
N ILE A 130 2.08 -7.15 13.64
CA ILE A 130 2.54 -5.80 13.30
C ILE A 130 1.35 -4.86 13.42
N GLU A 131 1.49 -3.78 14.17
CA GLU A 131 0.49 -2.72 14.25
C GLU A 131 0.66 -1.76 13.06
N LEU A 132 -0.47 -1.38 12.44
CA LEU A 132 -0.56 -0.26 11.50
C LEU A 132 -1.45 0.81 12.09
N SER A 133 -0.84 1.86 12.62
CA SER A 133 -1.53 3.02 13.17
C SER A 133 -1.81 4.08 12.08
N ASP A 134 -3.00 4.67 12.09
CA ASP A 134 -3.32 5.75 11.16
C ASP A 134 -2.39 6.97 11.32
N THR A 135 -1.95 7.23 12.54
CA THR A 135 -1.05 8.36 12.85
C THR A 135 0.41 8.11 12.48
N ARG A 136 0.81 6.83 12.35
CA ARG A 136 2.18 6.42 12.00
C ARG A 136 2.20 5.48 10.79
N TRP A 137 1.21 5.58 9.94
CA TRP A 137 0.97 4.64 8.84
C TRP A 137 2.21 4.33 8.01
N GLU A 138 2.92 5.34 7.56
CA GLU A 138 4.10 5.16 6.71
C GLU A 138 5.20 4.37 7.42
N HIS A 139 5.50 4.73 8.66
CA HIS A 139 6.51 4.03 9.46
C HIS A 139 6.11 2.56 9.71
N ASP A 140 4.88 2.34 10.14
CA ASP A 140 4.40 0.99 10.48
C ASP A 140 4.26 0.12 9.22
N ARG A 141 3.81 0.72 8.10
CA ARG A 141 3.78 0.08 6.78
C ARG A 141 5.18 -0.35 6.33
N ASP A 142 6.18 0.51 6.49
CA ASP A 142 7.55 0.19 6.08
C ASP A 142 8.15 -0.94 6.91
N ARG A 143 7.77 -1.06 8.19
CA ARG A 143 8.10 -2.22 9.02
C ARG A 143 7.44 -3.50 8.49
N LEU A 144 6.17 -3.44 8.10
CA LEU A 144 5.48 -4.58 7.48
C LEU A 144 6.16 -4.99 6.16
N PHE A 145 6.53 -4.02 5.33
CA PHE A 145 7.20 -4.27 4.06
C PHE A 145 8.59 -4.88 4.26
N ALA A 146 9.35 -4.41 5.24
CA ALA A 146 10.62 -5.01 5.61
C ALA A 146 10.46 -6.48 6.09
N ALA A 147 9.41 -6.76 6.85
CA ALA A 147 9.09 -8.13 7.26
C ALA A 147 8.73 -9.02 6.06
N LEU A 148 7.95 -8.51 5.10
CA LEU A 148 7.64 -9.24 3.86
C LEU A 148 8.91 -9.54 3.06
N GLU A 149 9.82 -8.58 2.89
CA GLU A 149 11.10 -8.77 2.19
C GLU A 149 12.03 -9.78 2.87
N ALA A 150 11.97 -9.85 4.21
CA ALA A 150 12.77 -10.79 4.99
C ALA A 150 12.22 -12.23 4.94
N LEU A 151 10.90 -12.37 4.87
CA LEU A 151 10.21 -13.66 5.00
C LEU A 151 9.82 -14.28 3.64
N THR A 152 9.88 -13.51 2.55
CA THR A 152 9.42 -13.92 1.23
C THR A 152 10.42 -13.53 0.14
N PRO A 153 10.30 -14.09 -1.09
CA PRO A 153 11.12 -13.64 -2.22
C PRO A 153 10.73 -12.26 -2.77
N LEU A 154 9.70 -11.62 -2.22
CA LEU A 154 9.27 -10.30 -2.65
C LEU A 154 10.37 -9.26 -2.38
N LYS A 155 10.59 -8.38 -3.35
CA LYS A 155 11.48 -7.23 -3.20
C LYS A 155 10.71 -5.98 -3.57
N ARG A 156 10.82 -4.95 -2.72
CA ARG A 156 10.29 -3.64 -3.11
C ARG A 156 10.92 -3.23 -4.43
N ARG A 157 10.09 -2.76 -5.30
CA ARG A 157 10.61 -1.98 -6.43
C ARG A 157 11.49 -0.92 -5.81
N PRO A 158 12.73 -0.70 -6.31
CA PRO A 158 13.46 0.48 -5.89
C PRO A 158 12.43 1.59 -5.97
N ALA A 159 12.19 2.30 -4.82
CA ALA A 159 11.29 3.44 -4.80
C ALA A 159 11.64 4.11 -6.09
N ALA A 160 10.67 4.22 -7.05
CA ALA A 160 11.00 4.87 -8.30
C ALA A 160 11.71 6.09 -7.76
N SER A 161 13.02 5.96 -7.68
CA SER A 161 13.93 6.99 -7.23
C SER A 161 13.36 8.08 -8.01
N ALA A 162 12.63 9.06 -7.35
CA ALA A 162 12.07 10.10 -8.15
C ALA A 162 13.09 10.18 -9.22
N ALA A 163 12.85 9.38 -10.26
CA ALA A 163 13.92 9.05 -11.16
C ALA A 163 14.07 10.36 -11.77
N GLY A 164 15.00 11.08 -11.10
CA GLY A 164 15.38 12.36 -11.57
C GLY A 164 15.75 12.10 -12.99
N GLY A 165 14.75 11.75 -13.78
CA GLY A 165 14.87 11.70 -15.21
C GLY A 165 15.26 13.11 -15.48
N ASP A 166 16.50 13.30 -15.93
CA ASP A 166 16.94 14.61 -16.33
C ASP A 166 15.85 15.16 -17.24
N VAL A 167 15.01 16.04 -16.67
CA VAL A 167 13.98 16.72 -17.46
C VAL A 167 14.72 17.79 -18.22
N SER A 168 15.05 17.48 -19.47
CA SER A 168 15.51 18.50 -20.41
C SER A 168 14.32 19.35 -20.82
N VAL A 169 14.21 20.54 -20.28
CA VAL A 169 13.14 21.49 -20.59
C VAL A 169 13.52 22.25 -21.83
N GLY A 170 12.92 21.92 -22.97
CA GLY A 170 13.01 22.66 -24.22
C GLY A 170 12.01 23.83 -24.27
N ALA A 171 12.11 24.64 -25.33
CA ALA A 171 11.21 25.79 -25.57
C ALA A 171 9.73 25.32 -25.56
N GLY A 172 8.86 25.97 -24.76
CA GLY A 172 7.41 25.71 -24.68
C GLY A 172 7.01 24.65 -23.71
N PHE A 173 7.89 24.10 -22.89
CA PHE A 173 7.54 23.11 -21.87
C PHE A 173 6.93 23.78 -20.63
N GLN A 174 5.87 23.17 -20.08
CA GLN A 174 5.22 23.63 -18.85
C GLN A 174 5.28 22.54 -17.79
N LEU A 175 5.82 22.85 -16.62
CA LEU A 175 5.76 22.03 -15.42
C LEU A 175 4.68 22.58 -14.50
N ARG A 176 3.67 21.75 -14.17
CA ARG A 176 2.63 22.07 -13.19
C ARG A 176 2.47 20.89 -12.25
N ASP A 177 2.31 21.18 -10.96
CA ASP A 177 1.98 20.19 -9.92
C ASP A 177 2.82 18.90 -9.99
N SER A 178 4.12 19.04 -10.29
CA SER A 178 5.04 17.92 -10.50
C SER A 178 6.12 17.90 -9.44
N GLU A 179 6.55 16.70 -9.05
CA GLU A 179 7.74 16.49 -8.22
C GLU A 179 8.89 16.06 -9.11
N VAL A 180 9.95 16.86 -9.14
CA VAL A 180 11.09 16.66 -10.05
C VAL A 180 12.36 16.46 -9.23
N GLY A 181 13.04 15.33 -9.41
CA GLY A 181 14.26 14.99 -8.69
C GLY A 181 15.49 15.76 -9.20
N ARG A 182 15.58 15.98 -10.50
CA ARG A 182 16.66 16.78 -11.13
C ARG A 182 16.12 17.47 -12.37
N VAL A 183 16.45 18.75 -12.53
CA VAL A 183 16.11 19.53 -13.73
C VAL A 183 17.40 20.09 -14.33
N THR A 184 17.68 19.77 -15.59
CA THR A 184 18.84 20.28 -16.34
C THR A 184 18.37 21.19 -17.47
N GLY A 185 19.04 22.31 -17.66
CA GLY A 185 18.73 23.24 -18.75
C GLY A 185 17.67 24.29 -18.41
N VAL A 186 17.45 24.57 -17.14
CA VAL A 186 16.51 25.59 -16.65
C VAL A 186 17.31 26.66 -15.89
N ARG A 187 17.15 27.97 -16.20
CA ARG A 187 17.80 29.08 -15.49
C ARG A 187 16.79 30.04 -14.90
N GLY A 188 16.84 30.29 -13.57
CA GLY A 188 16.01 31.28 -12.95
C GLY A 188 15.94 31.27 -11.43
N ALA A 189 15.39 32.28 -10.78
CA ALA A 189 15.26 32.39 -9.33
C ALA A 189 13.93 31.77 -8.83
N LEU A 190 13.99 30.90 -7.84
CA LEU A 190 12.81 30.32 -7.19
C LEU A 190 12.44 31.09 -5.92
N PRO A 191 11.14 31.08 -5.50
CA PRO A 191 10.67 31.83 -4.33
C PRO A 191 11.32 31.44 -3.00
N HIS A 192 12.15 30.41 -2.95
CA HIS A 192 12.81 29.91 -1.73
C HIS A 192 14.33 29.70 -1.87
N GLY A 193 14.98 30.45 -2.77
CA GLY A 193 16.44 30.58 -2.77
C GLY A 193 17.21 29.56 -3.59
N GLY A 194 16.56 28.75 -4.42
CA GLY A 194 17.23 27.95 -5.44
C GLY A 194 17.21 28.63 -6.80
N ASN A 195 18.18 28.38 -7.67
CA ASN A 195 18.24 28.87 -9.04
C ASN A 195 18.03 27.75 -10.06
N VAL A 196 17.16 27.93 -11.08
CA VAL A 196 16.82 26.93 -12.12
C VAL A 196 17.14 27.50 -13.49
N ASP A 197 17.87 26.78 -14.34
CA ASP A 197 18.23 27.21 -15.70
C ASP A 197 17.10 26.84 -16.69
N VAL A 198 16.23 27.80 -17.06
CA VAL A 198 15.07 27.58 -17.95
C VAL A 198 15.37 28.09 -19.35
N LEU A 199 15.41 27.20 -20.34
CA LEU A 199 15.53 27.57 -21.75
C LEU A 199 14.17 28.08 -22.29
N HIS A 200 14.12 29.38 -22.59
CA HIS A 200 13.08 30.13 -23.33
C HIS A 200 11.63 29.57 -23.29
N GLY A 201 10.75 30.27 -22.56
CA GLY A 201 9.29 30.08 -22.64
C GLY A 201 8.70 29.00 -21.76
N ALA A 202 9.45 28.42 -20.85
CA ALA A 202 8.95 27.47 -19.89
C ALA A 202 8.29 28.16 -18.68
N THR A 203 7.13 27.69 -18.25
CA THR A 203 6.44 28.15 -17.03
C THR A 203 6.53 27.07 -15.97
N ILE A 204 6.99 27.43 -14.78
CA ILE A 204 7.05 26.53 -13.62
C ILE A 204 6.03 27.01 -12.58
N THR A 205 5.07 26.15 -12.22
CA THR A 205 4.03 26.46 -11.24
C THR A 205 3.86 25.27 -10.28
N ASN A 206 3.88 25.52 -8.96
CA ASN A 206 3.65 24.52 -7.92
C ASN A 206 4.53 23.25 -8.03
N VAL A 207 5.81 23.41 -8.34
CA VAL A 207 6.74 22.30 -8.47
C VAL A 207 7.51 22.12 -7.18
N LYS A 208 7.45 20.91 -6.60
CA LYS A 208 8.26 20.50 -5.47
C LYS A 208 9.58 19.94 -5.99
N MET A 209 10.66 20.65 -5.78
CA MET A 209 11.99 20.22 -6.20
C MET A 209 12.78 19.70 -5.01
N GLY A 210 13.51 18.58 -5.20
CA GLY A 210 14.53 18.12 -4.26
C GLY A 210 15.70 19.12 -4.19
N ASP A 211 16.82 18.72 -3.57
CA ASP A 211 17.99 19.60 -3.41
C ASP A 211 18.49 20.14 -4.75
N ILE A 212 18.16 21.39 -5.04
CA ILE A 212 18.63 22.10 -6.23
C ILE A 212 19.53 23.24 -5.78
N THR A 213 20.78 23.18 -6.17
CA THR A 213 21.75 24.24 -5.99
C THR A 213 22.00 24.91 -7.34
N GLY A 214 21.75 26.21 -7.46
CA GLY A 214 22.19 27.04 -8.60
C GLY A 214 21.19 27.18 -9.76
N VAL A 215 19.97 27.62 -9.48
CA VAL A 215 18.94 27.87 -10.51
C VAL A 215 18.59 29.36 -10.60
N GLU A 216 18.69 29.95 -11.77
CA GLU A 216 18.43 31.38 -12.06
C GLU A 216 17.36 31.55 -13.16
N VAL A 217 16.20 32.22 -12.89
CA VAL A 217 15.13 32.48 -13.88
C VAL A 217 15.25 33.90 -14.43
N THR A 218 15.47 34.03 -15.74
CA THR A 218 15.41 35.31 -16.41
C THR A 218 14.02 35.53 -16.99
N PRO A 219 13.29 36.60 -16.63
CA PRO A 219 11.99 36.88 -17.23
C PRO A 219 12.12 37.09 -18.74
N PRO A 220 11.12 36.70 -19.55
CA PRO A 220 11.14 37.01 -20.98
C PRO A 220 11.25 38.52 -21.22
N ALA A 221 12.10 38.91 -22.17
CA ALA A 221 12.21 40.29 -22.56
C ALA A 221 10.85 40.85 -22.96
N ALA A 222 10.50 42.03 -22.44
CA ALA A 222 9.28 42.71 -22.84
C ALA A 222 9.24 42.89 -24.37
N PRO A 223 8.06 42.67 -25.01
CA PRO A 223 7.96 42.88 -26.44
C PRO A 223 8.28 44.36 -26.76
N GLU A 224 9.17 44.57 -27.72
CA GLU A 224 9.48 45.90 -28.19
C GLU A 224 8.20 46.60 -28.67
N PRO A 225 8.00 47.88 -28.35
CA PRO A 225 6.87 48.64 -28.86
C PRO A 225 6.95 48.69 -30.38
N LYS A 226 5.95 48.17 -31.07
CA LYS A 226 5.80 48.33 -32.49
C LYS A 226 5.58 49.84 -32.77
N GLY A 227 6.57 50.49 -33.41
CA GLY A 227 6.45 51.80 -34.02
C GLY A 227 5.57 51.77 -35.28
#